data_a0e861f6de17c344653825ea5ab015fc
#
_entry.id   a0e861f6de17c344653825ea5ab015fc
#
_cell.length_a   1.000
_cell.length_b   1.000
_cell.length_c   1.000
_cell.angle_alpha   90.00
_cell.angle_beta   90.00
_cell.angle_gamma   90.00
#
_symmetry.space_group_name_H-M   'P 1'
#
loop_
_entity.id
_entity.type
_entity.pdbx_description
1 polymer ?
#
loop_
_entity_poly.entity_id
_entity_poly.type
_entity_poly.pdbx_seq_one_letter_code
_entity_poly.pdbx_strand_id
1 'polypeptide(L)'
;QETMEILKFTGLYEKKDSLVGNLTIADHKRLEISKALATRPHLLMLDEAMAGLNATETIAAIELIRKIRDRGITLIVVEHVMEVIMSLSERVVVFDSGKKIAEDLPEKIVKNPRVIEAYLGEAYHA
;
A
#
# COMPACT_ATOMS: atom_id res chain seq x y z
N GLN A 1 -7.81 -20.42 -15.81
CA GLN A 1 -6.50 -19.92 -16.30
C GLN A 1 -6.19 -18.54 -15.71
N GLU A 2 -7.09 -17.57 -15.79
CA GLU A 2 -6.92 -16.21 -15.27
C GLU A 2 -6.61 -16.17 -13.75
N THR A 3 -7.31 -16.96 -12.94
CA THR A 3 -7.05 -17.06 -11.50
C THR A 3 -5.61 -17.48 -11.21
N MET A 4 -5.08 -18.43 -11.95
CA MET A 4 -3.70 -18.91 -11.77
C MET A 4 -2.67 -17.84 -12.16
N GLU A 5 -2.96 -17.02 -13.16
CA GLU A 5 -2.11 -15.90 -13.54
C GLU A 5 -2.06 -14.82 -12.46
N ILE A 6 -3.21 -14.51 -11.84
CA ILE A 6 -3.27 -13.58 -10.72
C ILE A 6 -2.49 -14.11 -9.51
N LEU A 7 -2.67 -15.40 -9.16
CA LEU A 7 -1.93 -16.00 -8.04
C LEU A 7 -0.41 -16.02 -8.29
N LYS A 8 0.02 -16.27 -9.52
CA LYS A 8 1.44 -16.16 -9.89
C LYS A 8 1.95 -14.73 -9.73
N PHE A 9 1.18 -13.76 -10.21
CA PHE A 9 1.53 -12.35 -10.14
C PHE A 9 1.65 -11.84 -8.70
N THR A 10 0.75 -12.26 -7.82
CA THR A 10 0.74 -11.87 -6.40
C THR A 10 1.65 -12.75 -5.52
N GLY A 11 2.27 -13.80 -6.07
CA GLY A 11 3.17 -14.69 -5.35
C GLY A 11 2.47 -15.73 -4.47
N LEU A 12 1.20 -16.04 -4.74
CA LEU A 12 0.42 -17.04 -4.00
C LEU A 12 0.26 -18.38 -4.72
N TYR A 13 0.83 -18.54 -5.91
CA TYR A 13 0.60 -19.73 -6.74
C TYR A 13 0.94 -21.04 -6.03
N GLU A 14 2.06 -21.10 -5.31
CA GLU A 14 2.49 -22.31 -4.59
C GLU A 14 1.55 -22.68 -3.43
N LYS A 15 0.72 -21.73 -2.99
CA LYS A 15 -0.25 -21.91 -1.91
C LYS A 15 -1.70 -22.06 -2.40
N LYS A 16 -1.90 -22.24 -3.71
CA LYS A 16 -3.24 -22.30 -4.34
C LYS A 16 -4.18 -23.36 -3.75
N ASP A 17 -3.62 -24.47 -3.25
CA ASP A 17 -4.37 -25.57 -2.65
C ASP A 17 -4.37 -25.54 -1.11
N SER A 18 -3.80 -24.48 -0.50
CA SER A 18 -3.76 -24.32 0.95
C SER A 18 -5.10 -23.83 1.49
N LEU A 19 -5.45 -24.28 2.69
CA LEU A 19 -6.57 -23.69 3.43
C LEU A 19 -6.22 -22.24 3.84
N VAL A 20 -7.18 -21.35 3.70
CA VAL A 20 -6.98 -19.92 4.02
C VAL A 20 -6.51 -19.71 5.46
N GLY A 21 -7.00 -20.52 6.42
CA GLY A 21 -6.57 -20.45 7.82
C GLY A 21 -5.09 -20.77 8.08
N ASN A 22 -4.39 -21.36 7.10
CA ASN A 22 -2.96 -21.68 7.19
C ASN A 22 -2.06 -20.61 6.57
N LEU A 23 -2.65 -19.54 6.03
CA LEU A 23 -1.91 -18.45 5.41
C LEU A 23 -1.34 -17.50 6.48
N THR A 24 -0.18 -16.92 6.19
CA THR A 24 0.41 -15.85 7.00
C THR A 24 -0.37 -14.54 6.80
N ILE A 25 -0.12 -13.54 7.65
CA ILE A 25 -0.69 -12.19 7.50
C ILE A 25 -0.33 -11.62 6.11
N ALA A 26 0.92 -11.77 5.70
CA ALA A 26 1.37 -11.32 4.38
C ALA A 26 0.64 -12.04 3.23
N ASP A 27 0.38 -13.34 3.35
CA ASP A 27 -0.38 -14.09 2.37
C ASP A 27 -1.84 -13.66 2.33
N HIS A 28 -2.46 -13.38 3.47
CA HIS A 28 -3.82 -12.84 3.53
C HIS A 28 -3.92 -11.49 2.80
N LYS A 29 -2.97 -10.58 3.03
CA LYS A 29 -2.91 -9.30 2.31
C LYS A 29 -2.78 -9.48 0.80
N ARG A 30 -1.92 -10.40 0.35
CA ARG A 30 -1.78 -10.75 -1.06
C ARG A 30 -3.05 -11.37 -1.65
N LEU A 31 -3.75 -12.19 -0.86
CA LEU A 31 -5.01 -12.81 -1.29
C LEU A 31 -6.11 -11.76 -1.49
N GLU A 32 -6.22 -10.78 -0.58
CA GLU A 32 -7.16 -9.66 -0.73
C GLU A 32 -6.86 -8.85 -1.99
N ILE A 33 -5.59 -8.53 -2.24
CA ILE A 33 -5.17 -7.87 -3.49
C ILE A 33 -5.51 -8.74 -4.71
N SER A 34 -5.28 -10.05 -4.65
CA SER A 34 -5.62 -10.99 -5.74
C SER A 34 -7.11 -10.97 -6.06
N LYS A 35 -7.97 -10.98 -5.04
CA LYS A 35 -9.43 -10.88 -5.19
C LYS A 35 -9.84 -9.57 -5.86
N ALA A 36 -9.25 -8.46 -5.43
CA ALA A 36 -9.50 -7.16 -6.04
C ALA A 36 -9.04 -7.12 -7.50
N LEU A 37 -7.86 -7.64 -7.82
CA LEU A 37 -7.35 -7.70 -9.20
C LEU A 37 -8.22 -8.57 -10.11
N ALA A 38 -8.87 -9.60 -9.58
CA ALA A 38 -9.78 -10.47 -10.33
C ALA A 38 -11.01 -9.73 -10.86
N THR A 39 -11.37 -8.58 -10.29
CA THR A 39 -12.44 -7.72 -10.79
C THR A 39 -12.01 -6.83 -11.96
N ARG A 40 -10.74 -6.90 -12.38
CA ARG A 40 -10.13 -6.07 -13.44
C ARG A 40 -10.35 -4.57 -13.21
N PRO A 41 -9.94 -4.03 -12.07
CA PRO A 41 -10.21 -2.65 -11.72
C PRO A 41 -9.36 -1.67 -12.55
N HIS A 42 -9.91 -0.49 -12.84
CA HIS A 42 -9.14 0.66 -13.32
C HIS A 42 -8.57 1.50 -12.18
N LEU A 43 -9.20 1.41 -11.01
CA LEU A 43 -8.81 2.07 -9.77
C LEU A 43 -8.82 1.05 -8.64
N LEU A 44 -7.74 0.94 -7.90
CA LEU A 44 -7.62 0.09 -6.71
C LEU A 44 -7.32 0.98 -5.49
N MET A 45 -8.12 0.82 -4.46
CA MET A 45 -7.91 1.48 -3.18
C MET A 45 -7.34 0.47 -2.17
N LEU A 46 -6.22 0.84 -1.55
CA LEU A 46 -5.54 0.04 -0.53
C LEU A 46 -5.54 0.80 0.78
N ASP A 47 -6.20 0.24 1.79
CA ASP A 47 -6.29 0.83 3.12
C ASP A 47 -5.43 0.02 4.09
N GLU A 48 -4.35 0.64 4.60
CA GLU A 48 -3.38 0.05 5.52
C GLU A 48 -2.89 -1.35 5.09
N ALA A 49 -2.57 -1.51 3.80
CA ALA A 49 -2.19 -2.80 3.22
C ALA A 49 -0.89 -3.39 3.83
N MET A 50 -0.06 -2.58 4.49
CA MET A 50 1.18 -3.01 5.14
C MET A 50 1.02 -3.30 6.64
N ALA A 51 -0.16 -3.10 7.21
CA ALA A 51 -0.38 -3.33 8.64
C ALA A 51 -0.10 -4.79 9.04
N GLY A 52 0.73 -4.97 10.07
CA GLY A 52 1.11 -6.28 10.59
C GLY A 52 2.25 -6.99 9.83
N LEU A 53 2.83 -6.36 8.81
CA LEU A 53 3.97 -6.89 8.07
C LEU A 53 5.29 -6.51 8.74
N ASN A 54 6.27 -7.42 8.68
CA ASN A 54 7.66 -7.09 9.03
C ASN A 54 8.35 -6.30 7.91
N ALA A 55 9.58 -5.84 8.13
CA ALA A 55 10.30 -5.00 7.16
C ALA A 55 10.49 -5.67 5.79
N THR A 56 10.84 -6.96 5.75
CA THR A 56 11.04 -7.72 4.51
C THR A 56 9.72 -7.90 3.76
N GLU A 57 8.65 -8.21 4.48
CA GLU A 57 7.30 -8.37 3.92
C GLU A 57 6.75 -7.03 3.40
N THR A 58 7.02 -5.94 4.09
CA THR A 58 6.66 -4.58 3.65
C THR A 58 7.34 -4.22 2.34
N ILE A 59 8.63 -4.49 2.20
CA ILE A 59 9.36 -4.27 0.94
C ILE A 59 8.72 -5.07 -0.20
N ALA A 60 8.43 -6.35 0.03
CA ALA A 60 7.80 -7.20 -0.98
C ALA A 60 6.38 -6.72 -1.35
N ALA A 61 5.62 -6.19 -0.38
CA ALA A 61 4.31 -5.60 -0.63
C ALA A 61 4.41 -4.31 -1.46
N ILE A 62 5.36 -3.43 -1.16
CA ILE A 62 5.64 -2.22 -1.94
C ILE A 62 5.98 -2.57 -3.39
N GLU A 63 6.83 -3.57 -3.61
CA GLU A 63 7.18 -4.02 -4.96
C GLU A 63 5.96 -4.57 -5.72
N LEU A 64 5.10 -5.33 -5.06
CA LEU A 64 3.86 -5.83 -5.66
C LEU A 64 2.94 -4.67 -6.06
N ILE A 65 2.77 -3.67 -5.20
CA ILE A 65 1.93 -2.49 -5.47
C ILE A 65 2.48 -1.69 -6.65
N ARG A 66 3.81 -1.53 -6.75
CA ARG A 66 4.46 -0.90 -7.92
C ARG A 66 4.16 -1.67 -9.21
N LYS A 67 4.26 -3.00 -9.19
CA LYS A 67 3.92 -3.85 -10.35
C LYS A 67 2.45 -3.72 -10.77
N ILE A 68 1.55 -3.53 -9.82
CA ILE A 68 0.12 -3.28 -10.10
C ILE A 68 -0.05 -1.93 -10.82
N ARG A 69 0.59 -0.87 -10.32
CA ARG A 69 0.60 0.44 -10.96
C ARG A 69 1.15 0.35 -12.39
N ASP A 70 2.24 -0.36 -12.59
CA ASP A 70 2.91 -0.51 -13.90
C ASP A 70 2.05 -1.25 -14.93
N ARG A 71 1.00 -1.94 -14.49
CA ARG A 71 -0.07 -2.49 -15.36
C ARG A 71 -1.13 -1.46 -15.77
N GLY A 72 -0.99 -0.20 -15.38
CA GLY A 72 -1.90 0.88 -15.72
C GLY A 72 -3.09 1.03 -14.79
N ILE A 73 -3.07 0.37 -13.62
CA ILE A 73 -4.12 0.52 -12.59
C ILE A 73 -3.79 1.75 -11.76
N THR A 74 -4.74 2.67 -11.64
CA THR A 74 -4.62 3.82 -10.74
C THR A 74 -4.75 3.35 -9.30
N LEU A 75 -3.85 3.82 -8.42
CA LEU A 75 -3.82 3.42 -7.02
C LEU A 75 -4.14 4.61 -6.11
N ILE A 76 -4.99 4.37 -5.10
CA ILE A 76 -5.12 5.20 -3.92
C ILE A 76 -4.65 4.36 -2.73
N VAL A 77 -3.60 4.82 -2.04
CA VAL A 77 -3.03 4.11 -0.90
C VAL A 77 -3.25 4.97 0.34
N VAL A 78 -3.97 4.43 1.32
CA VAL A 78 -4.18 5.06 2.62
C VAL A 78 -3.19 4.44 3.60
N GLU A 79 -2.25 5.22 4.08
CA GLU A 79 -1.18 4.79 4.97
C GLU A 79 -0.80 5.90 5.94
N HIS A 80 -0.20 5.51 7.06
CA HIS A 80 0.32 6.42 8.08
C HIS A 80 1.84 6.25 8.28
N VAL A 81 2.46 5.28 7.61
CA VAL A 81 3.91 5.05 7.64
C VAL A 81 4.57 5.87 6.54
N MET A 82 5.30 6.90 6.92
CA MET A 82 5.88 7.88 5.98
C MET A 82 6.81 7.22 4.95
N GLU A 83 7.61 6.24 5.35
CA GLU A 83 8.52 5.51 4.46
C GLU A 83 7.78 4.79 3.33
N VAL A 84 6.60 4.23 3.62
CA VAL A 84 5.74 3.59 2.63
C VAL A 84 5.20 4.63 1.65
N ILE A 85 4.69 5.75 2.17
CA ILE A 85 4.15 6.85 1.36
C ILE A 85 5.23 7.40 0.43
N MET A 86 6.42 7.67 0.94
CA MET A 86 7.56 8.17 0.16
C MET A 86 8.00 7.19 -0.93
N SER A 87 7.88 5.88 -0.69
CA SER A 87 8.29 4.85 -1.65
C SER A 87 7.30 4.62 -2.78
N LEU A 88 6.00 4.88 -2.56
CA LEU A 88 4.92 4.51 -3.48
C LEU A 88 4.28 5.68 -4.18
N SER A 89 4.18 6.84 -3.51
CA SER A 89 3.30 7.92 -3.94
C SER A 89 3.98 8.87 -4.92
N GLU A 90 3.24 9.30 -5.92
CA GLU A 90 3.60 10.40 -6.82
C GLU A 90 3.04 11.73 -6.31
N ARG A 91 1.95 11.66 -5.56
CA ARG A 91 1.26 12.79 -4.93
C ARG A 91 0.64 12.33 -3.62
N VAL A 92 0.73 13.16 -2.60
CA VAL A 92 0.19 12.88 -1.27
C VAL A 92 -0.85 13.92 -0.91
N VAL A 93 -1.99 13.44 -0.43
CA VAL A 93 -3.05 14.27 0.17
C VAL A 93 -3.11 13.93 1.64
N VAL A 94 -3.01 14.94 2.51
CA VAL A 94 -2.99 14.75 3.96
C VAL A 94 -4.30 15.24 4.55
N PHE A 95 -4.92 14.37 5.34
CA PHE A 95 -6.11 14.70 6.12
C PHE A 95 -5.79 14.72 7.62
N ASP A 96 -6.35 15.66 8.31
CA ASP A 96 -6.40 15.70 9.77
C ASP A 96 -7.82 16.03 10.20
N SER A 97 -8.37 15.22 11.12
CA SER A 97 -9.72 15.41 11.68
C SER A 97 -10.79 15.67 10.60
N GLY A 98 -10.73 14.91 9.51
CA GLY A 98 -11.68 14.99 8.38
C GLY A 98 -11.48 16.19 7.45
N LYS A 99 -10.40 16.97 7.62
CA LYS A 99 -10.08 18.12 6.76
C LYS A 99 -8.79 17.88 6.00
N LYS A 100 -8.78 18.24 4.72
CA LYS A 100 -7.54 18.27 3.93
C LYS A 100 -6.66 19.41 4.41
N ILE A 101 -5.46 19.08 4.91
CA ILE A 101 -4.49 20.06 5.43
C ILE A 101 -3.33 20.32 4.49
N ALA A 102 -3.01 19.40 3.59
CA ALA A 102 -1.94 19.54 2.60
C ALA A 102 -2.18 18.64 1.39
N GLU A 103 -1.61 19.03 0.25
CA GLU A 103 -1.51 18.23 -0.96
C GLU A 103 -0.28 18.66 -1.74
N ASP A 104 0.68 17.77 -1.95
CA ASP A 104 1.91 18.04 -2.69
C ASP A 104 2.66 16.74 -3.02
N LEU A 105 3.84 16.88 -3.62
CA LEU A 105 4.80 15.80 -3.80
C LEU A 105 5.27 15.25 -2.44
N PRO A 106 5.58 13.94 -2.35
CA PRO A 106 6.00 13.32 -1.08
C PRO A 106 7.13 14.06 -0.35
N GLU A 107 8.17 14.48 -1.07
CA GLU A 107 9.32 15.19 -0.51
C GLU A 107 9.00 16.58 0.04
N LYS A 108 7.90 17.20 -0.39
CA LYS A 108 7.42 18.46 0.17
C LYS A 108 6.50 18.25 1.36
N ILE A 109 5.71 17.17 1.33
CA ILE A 109 4.81 16.79 2.42
C ILE A 109 5.58 16.54 3.71
N VAL A 110 6.71 15.82 3.66
CA VAL A 110 7.53 15.55 4.87
C VAL A 110 8.15 16.80 5.49
N LYS A 111 8.21 17.89 4.75
CA LYS A 111 8.74 19.20 5.22
C LYS A 111 7.64 20.20 5.56
N ASN A 112 6.38 19.84 5.34
CA ASN A 112 5.26 20.75 5.60
C ASN A 112 5.02 20.86 7.11
N PRO A 113 5.09 22.07 7.72
CA PRO A 113 4.94 22.27 9.16
C PRO A 113 3.61 21.75 9.71
N ARG A 114 2.51 21.88 8.97
CA ARG A 114 1.19 21.39 9.38
C ARG A 114 1.13 19.87 9.43
N VAL A 115 1.81 19.20 8.50
CA VAL A 115 1.91 17.73 8.47
C VAL A 115 2.80 17.23 9.60
N ILE A 116 3.93 17.89 9.84
CA ILE A 116 4.84 17.58 10.94
C ILE A 116 4.10 17.69 12.28
N GLU A 117 3.38 18.78 12.50
CA GLU A 117 2.60 18.99 13.72
C GLU A 117 1.53 17.90 13.92
N ALA A 118 0.81 17.52 12.86
CA ALA A 118 -0.29 16.56 12.93
C ALA A 118 0.16 15.09 13.07
N TYR A 119 1.27 14.71 12.44
CA TYR A 119 1.64 13.29 12.28
C TYR A 119 3.04 12.92 12.74
N LEU A 120 4.01 13.81 12.68
CA LEU A 120 5.41 13.47 12.87
C LEU A 120 5.96 13.91 14.23
N GLY A 121 5.26 14.81 14.94
CA GLY A 121 5.64 15.29 16.26
C GLY A 121 7.00 16.00 16.30
N GLU A 122 7.51 16.27 17.52
CA GLU A 122 8.76 17.02 17.73
C GLU A 122 10.02 16.30 17.22
N ALA A 123 9.97 15.00 17.01
CA ALA A 123 11.13 14.19 16.57
C ALA A 123 11.64 14.54 15.15
N TYR A 124 10.84 15.27 14.38
CA TYR A 124 11.18 15.68 13.01
C TYR A 124 11.71 17.11 12.88
N HIS A 125 11.83 17.81 14.00
CA HIS A 125 12.38 19.17 14.03
C HIS A 125 13.93 19.22 14.15
N ALA A 126 14.57 18.08 14.10
CA ALA A 126 16.03 17.98 14.17
C ALA A 126 16.67 17.96 12.79
#